data_d54e5e6dd4d2496de861e8ca1052b313
#
_entry.id   d54e5e6dd4d2496de861e8ca1052b313
#
_cell.length_a   1.000
_cell.length_b   1.000
_cell.length_c   1.000
_cell.angle_alpha   90.00
_cell.angle_beta   90.00
_cell.angle_gamma   90.00
#
_symmetry.space_group_name_H-M   'P 1'
#
loop_
_entity.id
_entity.type
_entity.pdbx_description
1 polymer ?
#
loop_
_entity_poly.entity_id
_entity_poly.type
_entity_poly.pdbx_seq_one_letter_code
_entity_poly.pdbx_strand_id
1 'polypeptide(L)'
;MPKKTKTPKKPRVPKTRNAGTMTEAAFWSFIRSALRQKSRWWKPITECKTKARRPYRGPNKRQKYEYQCFLCKGWFAEKQINVDHIIPAGSLNCAQDLPGFVERLFCEQENLQVLCETCHDQKTKAEKNG
;
A
#
# COMPACT_ATOMS: atom_id res chain seq x y z
N MET A 1 -16.82 -48.75 -8.50
CA MET A 1 -16.53 -47.29 -8.71
C MET A 1 -15.03 -47.10 -8.72
N PRO A 2 -14.47 -46.50 -9.78
CA PRO A 2 -13.04 -46.25 -9.76
C PRO A 2 -12.74 -45.20 -8.69
N LYS A 3 -11.81 -45.50 -7.82
CA LYS A 3 -11.29 -44.56 -6.84
C LYS A 3 -10.64 -43.40 -7.58
N LYS A 4 -11.07 -42.16 -7.31
CA LYS A 4 -10.38 -41.00 -7.82
C LYS A 4 -8.91 -41.04 -7.35
N THR A 5 -7.98 -41.09 -8.29
CA THR A 5 -6.58 -40.89 -7.98
C THR A 5 -6.39 -39.51 -7.40
N LYS A 6 -5.96 -39.45 -6.14
CA LYS A 6 -5.62 -38.16 -5.51
C LYS A 6 -4.35 -37.64 -6.18
N THR A 7 -4.43 -36.40 -6.68
CA THR A 7 -3.23 -35.68 -7.11
C THR A 7 -2.24 -35.62 -5.93
N PRO A 8 -0.94 -35.86 -6.17
CA PRO A 8 0.05 -35.76 -5.10
C PRO A 8 -0.02 -34.37 -4.48
N LYS A 9 -0.20 -34.30 -3.16
CA LYS A 9 -0.17 -33.03 -2.45
C LYS A 9 1.26 -32.49 -2.48
N LYS A 10 1.41 -31.20 -2.72
CA LYS A 10 2.71 -30.52 -2.57
C LYS A 10 3.22 -30.76 -1.14
N PRO A 11 4.54 -30.95 -0.93
CA PRO A 11 5.09 -31.05 0.40
C PRO A 11 4.68 -29.87 1.26
N ARG A 12 4.31 -30.13 2.49
CA ARG A 12 3.96 -29.04 3.42
C ARG A 12 5.21 -28.25 3.77
N VAL A 13 5.13 -26.95 3.69
CA VAL A 13 6.19 -26.05 4.14
C VAL A 13 6.22 -26.10 5.68
N PRO A 14 7.39 -26.27 6.30
CA PRO A 14 7.48 -26.27 7.75
C PRO A 14 7.01 -24.93 8.36
N LYS A 15 6.33 -25.03 9.48
CA LYS A 15 5.92 -23.88 10.29
C LYS A 15 6.96 -23.64 11.37
N THR A 16 7.86 -22.68 11.15
CA THR A 16 9.04 -22.45 11.98
C THR A 16 8.95 -21.20 12.85
N ARG A 17 7.90 -20.40 12.67
CA ARG A 17 7.73 -19.14 13.38
C ARG A 17 6.49 -19.15 14.28
N ASN A 18 6.47 -18.26 15.26
CA ASN A 18 5.34 -18.02 16.16
C ASN A 18 4.86 -19.32 16.82
N ALA A 19 5.78 -19.98 17.54
CA ALA A 19 5.52 -21.25 18.25
C ALA A 19 4.97 -22.35 17.32
N GLY A 20 5.49 -22.43 16.09
CA GLY A 20 5.11 -23.48 15.13
C GLY A 20 3.77 -23.26 14.46
N THR A 21 3.26 -22.02 14.45
CA THR A 21 1.97 -21.69 13.82
C THR A 21 2.09 -21.01 12.47
N MET A 22 3.26 -20.49 12.11
CA MET A 22 3.49 -19.75 10.89
C MET A 22 4.63 -20.32 10.06
N THR A 23 4.43 -20.37 8.75
CA THR A 23 5.53 -20.57 7.80
C THR A 23 6.38 -19.31 7.73
N GLU A 24 7.56 -19.41 7.15
CA GLU A 24 8.43 -18.26 6.90
C GLU A 24 7.70 -17.21 6.06
N ALA A 25 7.00 -17.62 5.00
CA ALA A 25 6.23 -16.73 4.15
C ALA A 25 5.11 -16.02 4.93
N ALA A 26 4.38 -16.73 5.76
CA ALA A 26 3.31 -16.16 6.59
C ALA A 26 3.87 -15.16 7.60
N PHE A 27 5.05 -15.44 8.17
CA PHE A 27 5.72 -14.55 9.11
C PHE A 27 6.07 -13.21 8.45
N TRP A 28 6.69 -13.22 7.27
CA TRP A 28 7.06 -11.97 6.59
C TRP A 28 5.85 -11.22 6.08
N SER A 29 4.78 -11.92 5.70
CA SER A 29 3.49 -11.29 5.39
C SER A 29 2.89 -10.59 6.61
N PHE A 30 2.99 -11.21 7.79
CA PHE A 30 2.55 -10.63 9.06
C PHE A 30 3.33 -9.35 9.39
N ILE A 31 4.66 -9.40 9.26
CA ILE A 31 5.52 -8.23 9.50
C ILE A 31 5.18 -7.10 8.52
N ARG A 32 5.05 -7.43 7.22
CA ARG A 32 4.67 -6.46 6.19
C ARG A 32 3.35 -5.78 6.53
N SER A 33 2.36 -6.56 6.92
CA SER A 33 1.03 -6.06 7.29
C SER A 33 1.10 -5.11 8.49
N ALA A 34 1.86 -5.47 9.53
CA ALA A 34 2.05 -4.64 10.71
C ALA A 34 2.69 -3.30 10.38
N LEU A 35 3.72 -3.30 9.55
CA LEU A 35 4.41 -2.09 9.13
C LEU A 35 3.49 -1.21 8.27
N ARG A 36 2.74 -1.81 7.35
CA ARG A 36 1.80 -1.06 6.50
C ARG A 36 0.66 -0.46 7.31
N GLN A 37 0.14 -1.16 8.30
CA GLN A 37 -0.88 -0.60 9.19
C GLN A 37 -0.34 0.60 9.96
N LYS A 38 0.87 0.47 10.50
CA LYS A 38 1.49 1.56 11.27
C LYS A 38 1.81 2.76 10.38
N SER A 39 2.15 2.53 9.11
CA SER A 39 2.49 3.60 8.17
C SER A 39 1.35 4.56 7.90
N ARG A 40 0.11 4.19 8.20
CA ARG A 40 -1.05 5.08 8.02
C ARG A 40 -0.93 6.38 8.81
N TRP A 41 -0.19 6.37 9.91
CA TRP A 41 0.01 7.54 10.77
C TRP A 41 1.35 8.22 10.52
N TRP A 42 2.04 7.84 9.45
CA TRP A 42 3.32 8.45 9.08
C TRP A 42 3.10 9.91 8.68
N LYS A 43 3.76 10.83 9.39
CA LYS A 43 3.52 12.26 9.26
C LYS A 43 3.71 12.82 7.84
N PRO A 44 4.71 12.40 7.05
CA PRO A 44 4.85 12.86 5.68
C PRO A 44 3.62 12.62 4.80
N ILE A 45 2.82 11.59 5.09
CA ILE A 45 1.56 11.34 4.37
C ILE A 45 0.58 12.49 4.60
N THR A 46 0.41 12.91 5.85
CA THR A 46 -0.46 14.04 6.20
C THR A 46 0.06 15.34 5.60
N GLU A 47 1.37 15.55 5.63
CA GLU A 47 2.00 16.73 5.01
C GLU A 47 1.78 16.77 3.51
N CYS A 48 1.88 15.61 2.84
CA CYS A 48 1.61 15.49 1.40
C CYS A 48 0.18 15.91 1.06
N LYS A 49 -0.80 15.43 1.83
CA LYS A 49 -2.20 15.83 1.67
C LYS A 49 -2.39 17.33 1.89
N THR A 50 -1.81 17.87 2.95
CA THR A 50 -1.95 19.29 3.29
C THR A 50 -1.42 20.20 2.19
N LYS A 51 -0.31 19.82 1.57
CA LYS A 51 0.24 20.60 0.44
C LYS A 51 -0.59 20.50 -0.83
N ALA A 52 -1.32 19.41 -1.02
CA ALA A 52 -2.13 19.18 -2.21
C ALA A 52 -3.54 19.79 -2.13
N ARG A 53 -3.93 20.32 -0.98
CA ARG A 53 -5.31 20.77 -0.76
C ARG A 53 -5.45 22.29 -0.92
N ARG A 54 -6.69 22.68 -1.21
CA ARG A 54 -7.13 24.09 -1.13
C ARG A 54 -8.51 24.13 -0.49
N PRO A 55 -8.98 25.30 0.01
CA PRO A 55 -10.34 25.41 0.51
C PRO A 55 -11.37 25.05 -0.55
N TYR A 56 -12.34 24.25 -0.19
CA TYR A 56 -13.46 23.89 -1.06
C TYR A 56 -14.56 24.91 -0.89
N ARG A 57 -15.09 25.42 -2.02
CA ARG A 57 -16.16 26.43 -2.04
C ARG A 57 -17.40 25.98 -2.82
N GLY A 58 -17.55 24.68 -2.97
CA GLY A 58 -18.67 24.10 -3.68
C GLY A 58 -19.93 23.95 -2.81
N PRO A 59 -20.97 23.27 -3.32
CA PRO A 59 -22.27 23.19 -2.68
C PRO A 59 -22.32 22.30 -1.44
N ASN A 60 -21.39 21.37 -1.25
CA ASN A 60 -21.38 20.47 -0.09
C ASN A 60 -20.79 21.19 1.13
N LYS A 61 -21.65 21.65 2.02
CA LYS A 61 -21.26 22.43 3.20
C LYS A 61 -20.41 21.67 4.22
N ARG A 62 -20.40 20.35 4.16
CA ARG A 62 -19.60 19.51 5.06
C ARG A 62 -18.15 19.36 4.60
N GLN A 63 -17.90 19.59 3.32
CA GLN A 63 -16.56 19.49 2.75
C GLN A 63 -15.80 20.80 2.95
N LYS A 64 -14.64 20.74 3.62
CA LYS A 64 -13.81 21.94 3.89
C LYS A 64 -12.72 22.14 2.86
N TYR A 65 -12.18 21.05 2.31
CA TYR A 65 -11.02 21.09 1.42
C TYR A 65 -11.26 20.21 0.20
N GLU A 66 -10.55 20.51 -0.87
CA GLU A 66 -10.41 19.63 -2.03
C GLU A 66 -8.94 19.44 -2.33
N TYR A 67 -8.60 18.29 -2.93
CA TYR A 67 -7.23 17.82 -3.10
C TYR A 67 -6.94 17.61 -4.57
N GLN A 68 -5.78 18.09 -5.01
CA GLN A 68 -5.37 17.99 -6.40
C GLN A 68 -4.63 16.68 -6.67
N CYS A 69 -5.07 15.94 -7.68
CA CYS A 69 -4.33 14.78 -8.18
C CYS A 69 -3.05 15.25 -8.89
N PHE A 70 -1.92 14.65 -8.54
CA PHE A 70 -0.63 15.01 -9.12
C PHE A 70 -0.55 14.72 -10.62
N LEU A 71 -1.23 13.67 -11.09
CA LEU A 71 -1.16 13.25 -12.49
C LEU A 71 -2.18 13.94 -13.38
N CYS A 72 -3.47 13.88 -13.05
CA CYS A 72 -4.51 14.46 -13.90
C CYS A 72 -4.84 15.92 -13.58
N LYS A 73 -4.32 16.43 -12.43
CA LYS A 73 -4.55 17.82 -11.97
C LYS A 73 -6.00 18.15 -11.63
N GLY A 74 -6.89 17.17 -11.62
CA GLY A 74 -8.26 17.34 -11.14
C GLY A 74 -8.32 17.56 -9.63
N TRP A 75 -9.44 18.11 -9.16
CA TRP A 75 -9.68 18.36 -7.73
C TRP A 75 -10.76 17.42 -7.21
N PHE A 76 -10.51 16.84 -6.03
CA PHE A 76 -11.32 15.76 -5.49
C PHE A 76 -11.52 15.92 -3.99
N ALA A 77 -12.60 15.34 -3.47
CA ALA A 77 -12.80 15.20 -2.03
C ALA A 77 -11.77 14.22 -1.44
N GLU A 78 -11.52 14.33 -0.14
CA GLU A 78 -10.55 13.47 0.55
C GLU A 78 -10.81 11.98 0.35
N LYS A 79 -12.07 11.57 0.31
CA LYS A 79 -12.47 10.17 0.09
C LYS A 79 -12.07 9.62 -1.29
N GLN A 80 -11.85 10.51 -2.24
CA GLN A 80 -11.59 10.15 -3.64
C GLN A 80 -10.11 10.15 -3.99
N ILE A 81 -9.24 10.44 -3.02
CA ILE A 81 -7.81 10.48 -3.26
C ILE A 81 -7.07 9.49 -2.37
N ASN A 82 -5.89 9.11 -2.82
CA ASN A 82 -4.96 8.29 -2.07
C ASN A 82 -3.58 8.93 -2.09
N VAL A 83 -2.84 8.79 -1.00
CA VAL A 83 -1.42 9.14 -1.00
C VAL A 83 -0.65 7.92 -1.48
N ASP A 84 0.07 8.09 -2.55
CA ASP A 84 0.78 7.03 -3.25
C ASP A 84 2.28 7.19 -3.07
N HIS A 85 2.99 6.06 -2.95
CA HIS A 85 4.45 6.04 -2.98
C HIS A 85 4.90 6.09 -4.44
N ILE A 86 5.63 7.13 -4.81
CA ILE A 86 6.15 7.28 -6.19
C ILE A 86 7.02 6.07 -6.53
N ILE A 87 7.93 5.73 -5.62
CA ILE A 87 8.66 4.45 -5.67
C ILE A 87 7.96 3.50 -4.72
N PRO A 88 7.35 2.41 -5.22
CA PRO A 88 6.62 1.48 -4.36
C PRO A 88 7.50 0.89 -3.26
N ALA A 89 6.88 0.54 -2.11
CA ALA A 89 7.59 -0.09 -1.01
C ALA A 89 8.14 -1.47 -1.40
N GLY A 90 7.53 -2.12 -2.37
CA GLY A 90 7.98 -3.41 -2.86
C GLY A 90 7.54 -4.58 -1.99
N SER A 91 8.24 -5.69 -2.13
CA SER A 91 7.92 -6.91 -1.39
C SER A 91 8.78 -7.05 -0.13
N LEU A 92 8.26 -7.79 0.84
CA LEU A 92 8.97 -8.15 2.06
C LEU A 92 8.79 -9.66 2.26
N ASN A 93 9.77 -10.44 1.77
CA ASN A 93 9.71 -11.91 1.77
C ASN A 93 10.75 -12.54 2.68
N CYS A 94 11.76 -11.79 3.09
CA CYS A 94 12.87 -12.28 3.92
C CYS A 94 13.51 -11.12 4.68
N ALA A 95 14.39 -11.45 5.62
CA ALA A 95 15.06 -10.45 6.45
C ALA A 95 15.88 -9.45 5.61
N GLN A 96 16.47 -9.90 4.52
CA GLN A 96 17.29 -9.06 3.64
C GLN A 96 16.48 -7.96 2.95
N ASP A 97 15.19 -8.18 2.74
CA ASP A 97 14.30 -7.17 2.14
C ASP A 97 13.95 -6.04 3.13
N LEU A 98 14.09 -6.30 4.43
CA LEU A 98 13.55 -5.43 5.48
C LEU A 98 14.09 -3.99 5.44
N PRO A 99 15.42 -3.76 5.36
CA PRO A 99 15.91 -2.38 5.37
C PRO A 99 15.39 -1.55 4.21
N GLY A 100 15.41 -2.08 2.99
CA GLY A 100 14.91 -1.38 1.81
C GLY A 100 13.40 -1.14 1.87
N PHE A 101 12.64 -2.14 2.33
CA PHE A 101 11.20 -2.02 2.50
C PHE A 101 10.84 -0.89 3.48
N VAL A 102 11.52 -0.85 4.63
CA VAL A 102 11.30 0.18 5.66
C VAL A 102 11.59 1.57 5.10
N GLU A 103 12.72 1.74 4.41
CA GLU A 103 13.10 3.03 3.84
C GLU A 103 12.10 3.52 2.78
N ARG A 104 11.58 2.62 1.96
CA ARG A 104 10.61 2.97 0.93
C ARG A 104 9.22 3.22 1.51
N LEU A 105 8.80 2.47 2.52
CA LEU A 105 7.49 2.61 3.14
C LEU A 105 7.41 3.87 4.01
N PHE A 106 8.41 4.07 4.88
CA PHE A 106 8.50 5.22 5.77
C PHE A 106 9.40 6.27 5.14
N CYS A 107 9.03 6.71 3.95
CA CYS A 107 9.78 7.68 3.17
C CYS A 107 9.39 9.11 3.53
N GLU A 108 10.19 10.05 3.09
CA GLU A 108 9.87 11.45 3.23
C GLU A 108 8.91 11.89 2.12
N GLN A 109 8.39 13.11 2.24
CA GLN A 109 7.33 13.63 1.40
C GLN A 109 7.68 13.64 -0.09
N GLU A 110 8.95 13.79 -0.43
CA GLU A 110 9.43 13.83 -1.82
C GLU A 110 9.10 12.55 -2.59
N ASN A 111 8.91 11.43 -1.90
CA ASN A 111 8.52 10.16 -2.53
C ASN A 111 7.02 9.88 -2.41
N LEU A 112 6.23 10.87 -2.02
CA LEU A 112 4.78 10.72 -1.89
C LEU A 112 4.07 11.67 -2.84
N GLN A 113 2.90 11.23 -3.33
CA GLN A 113 2.06 12.04 -4.20
C GLN A 113 0.58 11.74 -3.93
N VAL A 114 -0.28 12.74 -4.12
CA VAL A 114 -1.72 12.56 -4.05
C VAL A 114 -2.22 12.15 -5.43
N LEU A 115 -2.96 11.05 -5.51
CA LEU A 115 -3.59 10.58 -6.75
C LEU A 115 -5.09 10.38 -6.52
N CYS A 116 -5.90 10.70 -7.53
CA CYS A 116 -7.29 10.29 -7.54
C CYS A 116 -7.41 8.78 -7.74
N GLU A 117 -8.57 8.20 -7.43
CA GLU A 117 -8.78 6.76 -7.54
C GLU A 117 -8.43 6.21 -8.92
N THR A 118 -8.85 6.89 -9.98
CA THR A 118 -8.58 6.46 -11.36
C THR A 118 -7.09 6.43 -11.67
N CYS A 119 -6.37 7.51 -11.36
CA CYS A 119 -4.92 7.57 -11.61
C CYS A 119 -4.16 6.56 -10.75
N HIS A 120 -4.57 6.39 -9.49
CA HIS A 120 -3.99 5.39 -8.59
C HIS A 120 -4.16 3.97 -9.13
N ASP A 121 -5.36 3.64 -9.60
CA ASP A 121 -5.64 2.32 -10.17
C ASP A 121 -4.82 2.07 -11.44
N GLN A 122 -4.69 3.06 -12.31
CA GLN A 122 -3.88 2.96 -13.53
C GLN A 122 -2.41 2.73 -13.20
N LYS A 123 -1.88 3.45 -12.23
CA LYS A 123 -0.50 3.28 -11.78
C LYS A 123 -0.28 1.88 -11.19
N THR A 124 -1.18 1.41 -10.35
CA THR A 124 -1.10 0.08 -9.73
C THR A 124 -1.10 -1.02 -10.79
N LYS A 125 -1.95 -0.91 -11.81
CA LYS A 125 -1.98 -1.87 -12.92
C LYS A 125 -0.67 -1.85 -13.71
N ALA A 126 -0.13 -0.68 -13.99
CA ALA A 126 1.14 -0.55 -14.70
C ALA A 126 2.29 -1.20 -13.91
N GLU A 127 2.33 -1.01 -12.60
CA GLU A 127 3.35 -1.61 -11.73
C GLU A 127 3.25 -3.14 -11.68
N LYS A 128 2.03 -3.69 -11.70
CA LYS A 128 1.81 -5.14 -11.72
C LYS A 128 2.20 -5.78 -13.05
N ASN A 129 2.02 -5.05 -14.15
CA ASN A 129 2.25 -5.56 -15.51
C ASN A 129 3.64 -5.22 -16.06
N GLY A 130 4.39 -4.41 -15.30
CA GLY A 130 5.73 -3.97 -15.68
C GLY A 130 6.85 -4.91 -15.28
#